data_432405677136d04287022bc6a13e3363
#
_entry.id   432405677136d04287022bc6a13e3363
#
_cell.length_a   1.000
_cell.length_b   1.000
_cell.length_c   1.000
_cell.angle_alpha   90.00
_cell.angle_beta   90.00
_cell.angle_gamma   90.00
#
_symmetry.space_group_name_H-M   'P 1'
#
loop_
_entity.id
_entity.type
_entity.pdbx_description
1 polymer ?
#
loop_
_entity_poly.entity_id
_entity_poly.type
_entity_poly.pdbx_seq_one_letter_code
_entity_poly.pdbx_strand_id
1 'polypeptide(L)'
;MKIKGLLLGMLAYAAMVACTNEDIVKNNVNQPEKVKGNLSLVISSTSNSSRAADNEESGATDPGIKGESTVTDAVIILNRLDENGNLTKEEFGGYLTKAQLNETTASGETIYNPFFTLANSGWYKVLVVLNPTGSIEAIANSQQSTDKSKYEQIAESSYTTTGDITIAAAGQFMMVNKKEIKVDVLSNNYEDPTIKEVEVERVVSKINYVIAKPNNLYPLTVQTTDYAIAETTSGYYIYPDNKAVRLTGLHKAKNLDNDNSDVWIHEGTDGTDRRAFIKTEKTYGQTGEHIFTLLEPFPKFEYYTTSTDGKLDWTVKLDKYALVNLSNSVYTARHLTDASWENFRTLGLLGVDNMAYMVDPNSKNKNNVTDYDQAFGSYFYNALKNVNADKVDEASDDSQVYFQDLPTANINDNEQVGHRLAYCLENIVKKEKQVPALVTGIIFRGQIGDETGEPVGTIYKCNNKFYTSIDAVKADNGADASYDTYENGHCYYYSSEICHNKGDQYMDKAIMRNNIYVLKVTGFENIGGATITIDPSGEESDNNFYLQLNAKIIPWIVRFNNIEF
;
A
#
# COMPACT_ATOMS: atom_id res chain seq x y z
N MET A 1 -10.29 31.84 25.04
CA MET A 1 -11.52 32.25 25.75
C MET A 1 -12.14 31.00 26.32
N LYS A 2 -12.43 30.94 27.62
CA LYS A 2 -12.70 29.75 28.40
C LYS A 2 -14.01 29.07 27.97
N ILE A 3 -13.92 27.83 27.44
CA ILE A 3 -15.08 26.95 27.26
C ILE A 3 -15.28 26.20 28.60
N LYS A 4 -15.85 26.90 29.57
CA LYS A 4 -16.41 26.31 30.78
C LYS A 4 -17.90 26.66 30.75
N GLY A 5 -18.73 25.81 30.19
CA GLY A 5 -20.15 26.12 30.27
C GLY A 5 -21.11 25.37 29.35
N LEU A 6 -20.75 24.22 28.77
CA LEU A 6 -21.72 23.50 27.92
C LEU A 6 -21.76 22.00 28.19
N LEU A 7 -21.51 21.58 29.42
CA LEU A 7 -21.59 20.17 29.83
C LEU A 7 -22.75 19.93 30.84
N LEU A 8 -23.73 20.83 30.91
CA LEU A 8 -24.86 20.69 31.83
C LEU A 8 -26.17 20.61 31.03
N GLY A 9 -26.47 19.48 30.49
CA GLY A 9 -27.79 19.27 29.96
C GLY A 9 -27.89 18.13 28.97
N MET A 10 -27.87 16.91 29.44
CA MET A 10 -28.68 15.78 28.98
C MET A 10 -28.21 14.48 29.67
N LEU A 11 -28.59 14.34 30.92
CA LEU A 11 -28.60 13.04 31.59
C LEU A 11 -30.01 12.48 31.47
N ALA A 12 -30.23 11.62 30.52
CA ALA A 12 -31.47 10.83 30.44
C ALA A 12 -31.14 9.35 30.33
N TYR A 13 -31.35 8.65 31.42
CA TYR A 13 -31.72 7.24 31.59
C TYR A 13 -31.13 6.21 30.64
N ALA A 14 -30.17 5.43 31.09
CA ALA A 14 -30.03 4.02 30.75
C ALA A 14 -29.64 3.25 32.03
N ALA A 15 -30.58 2.52 32.58
CA ALA A 15 -30.31 1.57 33.65
C ALA A 15 -29.46 0.43 33.08
N MET A 16 -28.23 0.31 33.55
CA MET A 16 -27.38 -0.83 33.22
C MET A 16 -27.46 -1.89 34.29
N VAL A 17 -27.81 -3.08 33.86
CA VAL A 17 -27.69 -4.28 34.67
C VAL A 17 -26.19 -4.65 34.71
N ALA A 18 -25.51 -4.26 35.75
CA ALA A 18 -24.25 -4.86 36.12
C ALA A 18 -24.52 -6.25 36.69
N CYS A 19 -24.01 -7.29 36.04
CA CYS A 19 -23.98 -8.61 36.65
C CYS A 19 -23.04 -8.57 37.85
N THR A 20 -23.64 -8.41 39.04
CA THR A 20 -22.95 -8.60 40.31
C THR A 20 -23.11 -10.04 40.72
N ASN A 21 -22.04 -10.82 40.72
CA ASN A 21 -22.00 -12.03 41.55
C ASN A 21 -21.77 -11.58 42.99
N GLU A 22 -22.85 -11.52 43.74
CA GLU A 22 -22.78 -11.43 45.20
C GLU A 22 -22.68 -12.85 45.79
N ASP A 23 -21.47 -13.22 46.18
CA ASP A 23 -21.31 -14.25 47.23
C ASP A 23 -21.00 -13.57 48.55
N ILE A 24 -21.98 -13.63 49.41
CA ILE A 24 -21.93 -13.12 50.78
C ILE A 24 -21.07 -14.06 51.63
N VAL A 25 -19.88 -13.63 52.02
CA VAL A 25 -19.20 -14.19 53.19
C VAL A 25 -19.00 -13.08 54.23
N LYS A 26 -19.81 -13.16 55.29
CA LYS A 26 -19.59 -12.35 56.50
C LYS A 26 -18.31 -12.80 57.19
N ASN A 27 -17.32 -11.92 57.29
CA ASN A 27 -16.42 -11.92 58.44
C ASN A 27 -15.89 -10.51 58.71
N ASN A 28 -16.15 -10.02 59.90
CA ASN A 28 -15.71 -8.78 60.49
C ASN A 28 -14.17 -8.74 60.63
N VAL A 29 -13.51 -7.88 59.86
CA VAL A 29 -12.30 -7.20 60.29
C VAL A 29 -12.36 -5.81 59.67
N ASN A 30 -12.09 -4.75 60.44
CA ASN A 30 -12.08 -3.37 60.04
C ASN A 30 -11.12 -3.18 58.81
N GLN A 31 -11.64 -3.40 57.62
CA GLN A 31 -11.02 -2.87 56.39
C GLN A 31 -11.62 -1.48 56.15
N PRO A 32 -10.80 -0.48 55.73
CA PRO A 32 -11.35 0.81 55.34
C PRO A 32 -12.44 0.58 54.30
N GLU A 33 -13.58 1.25 54.45
CA GLU A 33 -14.70 1.17 53.52
C GLU A 33 -14.13 1.36 52.09
N LYS A 34 -14.38 0.35 51.22
CA LYS A 34 -14.04 0.43 49.82
C LYS A 34 -14.85 1.57 49.21
N VAL A 35 -14.15 2.66 48.88
CA VAL A 35 -14.79 3.86 48.37
C VAL A 35 -14.95 3.72 46.87
N LYS A 36 -16.21 3.70 46.42
CA LYS A 36 -16.56 3.62 44.99
C LYS A 36 -16.06 4.86 44.23
N GLY A 37 -15.63 4.65 42.99
CA GLY A 37 -15.30 5.73 42.05
C GLY A 37 -16.10 5.62 40.78
N ASN A 38 -16.45 6.74 40.17
CA ASN A 38 -17.14 6.78 38.89
C ASN A 38 -16.21 7.41 37.83
N LEU A 39 -16.17 6.79 36.66
CA LEU A 39 -15.30 7.20 35.54
C LEU A 39 -16.13 7.33 34.26
N SER A 40 -16.01 8.45 33.59
CA SER A 40 -16.48 8.65 32.23
C SER A 40 -15.27 8.76 31.31
N LEU A 41 -15.21 7.93 30.27
CA LEU A 41 -14.21 8.10 29.21
C LEU A 41 -14.76 9.01 28.11
N VAL A 42 -13.90 9.80 27.52
CA VAL A 42 -14.19 10.58 26.32
C VAL A 42 -13.30 10.02 25.22
N ILE A 43 -13.84 9.13 24.39
CA ILE A 43 -13.10 8.50 23.31
C ILE A 43 -13.24 9.39 22.07
N SER A 44 -12.12 9.95 21.64
CA SER A 44 -12.02 10.85 20.51
C SER A 44 -11.02 10.35 19.48
N SER A 45 -11.13 10.87 18.29
CA SER A 45 -10.12 10.72 17.27
C SER A 45 -8.89 11.56 17.57
N THR A 46 -7.74 11.13 17.10
CA THR A 46 -6.53 11.96 17.16
C THR A 46 -6.67 13.17 16.25
N SER A 47 -6.69 14.36 16.80
CA SER A 47 -6.74 15.59 16.03
C SER A 47 -5.38 16.07 15.52
N ASN A 48 -4.27 15.45 15.94
CA ASN A 48 -2.93 15.81 15.46
C ASN A 48 -1.95 14.64 15.54
N SER A 49 -1.31 14.39 14.41
CA SER A 49 0.01 13.76 14.22
C SER A 49 0.36 12.54 15.08
N SER A 50 0.30 11.38 14.45
CA SER A 50 1.20 10.28 14.82
C SER A 50 2.61 10.62 14.33
N ARG A 51 3.22 11.67 14.87
CA ARG A 51 4.56 12.08 14.48
C ARG A 51 5.59 11.19 15.14
N ALA A 52 6.34 10.48 14.32
CA ALA A 52 7.76 10.38 14.55
C ALA A 52 8.39 11.49 13.68
N ALA A 53 8.96 12.49 14.37
CA ALA A 53 9.80 13.57 13.82
C ALA A 53 9.31 14.36 12.58
N ASP A 54 8.90 15.55 12.82
CA ASP A 54 9.18 16.84 12.17
C ASP A 54 9.51 16.92 10.65
N ASN A 55 8.73 16.33 9.75
CA ASN A 55 8.69 16.78 8.36
C ASN A 55 7.24 16.85 7.87
N GLU A 56 6.43 17.65 8.54
CA GLU A 56 5.13 18.05 8.00
C GLU A 56 5.32 19.16 6.98
N GLU A 57 5.08 18.84 5.72
CA GLU A 57 4.46 19.83 4.85
C GLU A 57 3.04 20.07 5.38
N SER A 58 2.81 21.26 5.86
CA SER A 58 1.66 21.71 6.60
C SER A 58 0.32 21.36 5.96
N GLY A 59 -0.55 20.75 6.73
CA GLY A 59 -1.98 21.01 6.65
C GLY A 59 -2.86 20.00 5.93
N ALA A 60 -2.36 19.01 5.19
CA ALA A 60 -3.23 18.01 4.56
C ALA A 60 -3.56 16.89 5.55
N THR A 61 -4.84 16.78 5.90
CA THR A 61 -5.36 15.67 6.71
C THR A 61 -6.49 15.02 5.92
N ASP A 62 -6.55 13.69 5.91
CA ASP A 62 -7.66 12.97 5.30
C ASP A 62 -8.53 12.33 6.39
N PRO A 63 -9.81 12.71 6.50
CA PRO A 63 -10.74 12.04 7.40
C PRO A 63 -11.10 10.62 6.94
N GLY A 64 -10.70 10.24 5.73
CA GLY A 64 -11.10 8.99 5.11
C GLY A 64 -12.54 9.02 4.57
N ILE A 65 -12.98 7.90 4.02
CA ILE A 65 -14.36 7.70 3.59
C ILE A 65 -15.24 7.30 4.79
N LYS A 66 -16.55 7.52 4.68
CA LYS A 66 -17.55 7.29 5.76
C LYS A 66 -17.37 5.95 6.49
N GLY A 67 -17.09 4.85 5.78
CA GLY A 67 -16.90 3.52 6.39
C GLY A 67 -15.65 3.40 7.25
N GLU A 68 -14.61 4.18 7.00
CA GLU A 68 -13.31 4.05 7.66
C GLU A 68 -13.28 4.52 9.13
N SER A 69 -14.35 5.19 9.60
CA SER A 69 -14.49 5.69 10.96
C SER A 69 -15.71 5.14 11.69
N THR A 70 -16.40 4.15 11.11
CA THR A 70 -17.59 3.56 11.73
C THR A 70 -17.19 2.71 12.94
N VAL A 71 -17.86 2.95 14.07
CA VAL A 71 -17.73 2.14 15.29
C VAL A 71 -19.02 1.39 15.52
N THR A 72 -18.93 0.08 15.75
CA THR A 72 -20.06 -0.81 16.02
C THR A 72 -20.08 -1.31 17.44
N ASP A 73 -18.90 -1.47 18.04
CA ASP A 73 -18.71 -2.04 19.36
C ASP A 73 -17.32 -1.69 19.91
N ALA A 74 -17.05 -2.08 21.14
CA ALA A 74 -15.76 -1.90 21.76
C ALA A 74 -15.45 -2.97 22.81
N VAL A 75 -14.18 -3.16 23.09
CA VAL A 75 -13.68 -3.76 24.31
C VAL A 75 -12.97 -2.68 25.11
N ILE A 76 -13.39 -2.48 26.36
CA ILE A 76 -12.77 -1.51 27.26
C ILE A 76 -12.37 -2.24 28.53
N ILE A 77 -11.09 -2.21 28.87
CA ILE A 77 -10.54 -2.82 30.08
C ILE A 77 -9.92 -1.74 30.96
N LEU A 78 -10.36 -1.71 32.22
CA LEU A 78 -9.83 -0.85 33.26
C LEU A 78 -9.12 -1.75 34.26
N ASN A 79 -7.80 -1.72 34.32
CA ASN A 79 -7.02 -2.55 35.22
C ASN A 79 -6.37 -1.70 36.32
N ARG A 80 -6.72 -2.02 37.58
CA ARG A 80 -6.24 -1.27 38.73
C ARG A 80 -4.73 -1.43 38.91
N LEU A 81 -4.07 -0.37 39.37
CA LEU A 81 -2.68 -0.37 39.74
C LEU A 81 -2.49 -0.47 41.25
N ASP A 82 -1.42 -1.12 41.66
CA ASP A 82 -0.93 -1.09 43.04
C ASP A 82 -0.18 0.21 43.36
N GLU A 83 0.31 0.36 44.58
CA GLU A 83 1.08 1.52 45.02
C GLU A 83 2.40 1.71 44.28
N ASN A 84 2.93 0.64 43.66
CA ASN A 84 4.17 0.66 42.86
C ASN A 84 3.88 0.90 41.37
N GLY A 85 2.62 1.03 40.95
CA GLY A 85 2.19 1.22 39.58
C GLY A 85 2.12 -0.05 38.75
N ASN A 86 2.16 -1.24 39.37
CA ASN A 86 1.98 -2.52 38.70
C ASN A 86 0.49 -2.86 38.56
N LEU A 87 0.17 -3.64 37.50
CA LEU A 87 -1.19 -4.15 37.31
C LEU A 87 -1.56 -5.12 38.43
N THR A 88 -2.76 -4.95 38.96
CA THR A 88 -3.34 -5.88 39.93
C THR A 88 -4.27 -6.87 39.22
N LYS A 89 -4.84 -7.81 39.98
CA LYS A 89 -5.88 -8.71 39.45
C LYS A 89 -7.27 -8.07 39.40
N GLU A 90 -7.39 -6.81 39.80
CA GLU A 90 -8.67 -6.10 39.80
C GLU A 90 -8.91 -5.43 38.45
N GLU A 91 -9.80 -6.00 37.66
CA GLU A 91 -10.16 -5.54 36.32
C GLU A 91 -11.67 -5.28 36.25
N PHE A 92 -12.02 -4.23 35.49
CA PHE A 92 -13.40 -3.84 35.20
C PHE A 92 -13.54 -3.63 33.67
N GLY A 93 -14.81 -3.63 33.24
CA GLY A 93 -15.12 -3.45 31.83
C GLY A 93 -15.27 -4.79 31.11
N GLY A 94 -15.16 -4.77 29.79
CA GLY A 94 -15.35 -5.91 28.90
C GLY A 94 -15.85 -5.48 27.54
N TYR A 95 -16.62 -6.34 26.86
CA TYR A 95 -17.25 -6.02 25.58
C TYR A 95 -18.45 -5.08 25.78
N LEU A 96 -18.54 -4.05 24.96
CA LEU A 96 -19.59 -3.04 24.94
C LEU A 96 -20.18 -2.95 23.53
N THR A 97 -21.50 -3.02 23.43
CA THR A 97 -22.22 -2.71 22.19
C THR A 97 -22.20 -1.21 21.92
N LYS A 98 -22.48 -0.79 20.68
CA LYS A 98 -22.55 0.62 20.30
C LYS A 98 -23.46 1.44 21.23
N ALA A 99 -24.61 0.90 21.61
CA ALA A 99 -25.54 1.57 22.50
C ALA A 99 -24.93 1.89 23.89
N GLN A 100 -24.03 1.03 24.38
CA GLN A 100 -23.35 1.22 25.66
C GLN A 100 -22.17 2.20 25.60
N LEU A 101 -21.76 2.60 24.40
CA LEU A 101 -20.71 3.60 24.20
C LEU A 101 -21.21 5.04 24.40
N ASN A 102 -22.53 5.26 24.58
CA ASN A 102 -23.13 6.57 24.79
C ASN A 102 -22.66 7.61 23.75
N GLU A 103 -22.96 7.32 22.48
CA GLU A 103 -22.61 8.19 21.36
C GLU A 103 -23.24 9.58 21.51
N THR A 104 -22.43 10.62 21.39
CA THR A 104 -22.87 12.01 21.36
C THR A 104 -22.23 12.72 20.18
N THR A 105 -22.93 13.71 19.60
CA THR A 105 -22.38 14.53 18.53
C THR A 105 -22.25 15.96 19.02
N ALA A 106 -21.04 16.49 19.04
CA ALA A 106 -20.75 17.86 19.42
C ALA A 106 -19.88 18.54 18.35
N SER A 107 -20.30 19.72 17.89
CA SER A 107 -19.59 20.50 16.85
C SER A 107 -19.31 19.72 15.57
N GLY A 108 -20.21 18.78 15.19
CA GLY A 108 -20.02 17.91 14.03
C GLY A 108 -19.11 16.72 14.27
N GLU A 109 -18.60 16.49 15.47
CA GLU A 109 -17.78 15.32 15.83
C GLU A 109 -18.57 14.33 16.68
N THR A 110 -18.46 13.05 16.34
CA THR A 110 -19.01 11.98 17.16
C THR A 110 -18.00 11.64 18.25
N ILE A 111 -18.49 11.59 19.48
CA ILE A 111 -17.70 11.27 20.67
C ILE A 111 -18.39 10.11 21.37
N TYR A 112 -17.65 9.14 21.84
CA TYR A 112 -18.15 8.03 22.65
C TYR A 112 -17.80 8.27 24.10
N ASN A 113 -18.83 8.19 24.98
CA ASN A 113 -18.69 8.51 26.41
C ASN A 113 -19.17 7.33 27.29
N PRO A 114 -18.51 6.17 27.25
CA PRO A 114 -18.84 5.06 28.13
C PRO A 114 -18.60 5.43 29.60
N PHE A 115 -19.46 4.94 30.46
CA PHE A 115 -19.45 5.23 31.90
C PHE A 115 -19.25 3.96 32.73
N PHE A 116 -18.41 4.06 33.75
CA PHE A 116 -18.07 2.94 34.63
C PHE A 116 -18.25 3.31 36.12
N THR A 117 -18.88 2.44 36.88
CA THR A 117 -18.86 2.49 38.35
C THR A 117 -17.90 1.43 38.85
N LEU A 118 -16.81 1.86 39.45
CA LEU A 118 -15.72 1.03 39.93
C LEU A 118 -15.91 0.72 41.44
N ALA A 119 -15.56 -0.50 41.82
CA ALA A 119 -15.68 -0.91 43.23
C ALA A 119 -14.72 -0.17 44.16
N ASN A 120 -13.59 0.29 43.61
CA ASN A 120 -12.55 1.00 44.36
C ASN A 120 -12.11 2.25 43.59
N SER A 121 -11.85 3.34 44.32
CA SER A 121 -11.09 4.49 43.79
C SER A 121 -9.60 4.13 43.66
N GLY A 122 -8.85 4.94 42.97
CA GLY A 122 -7.40 4.83 42.77
C GLY A 122 -6.96 4.83 41.32
N TRP A 123 -5.72 4.43 41.07
CA TRP A 123 -5.11 4.46 39.74
C TRP A 123 -5.50 3.25 38.90
N TYR A 124 -5.85 3.52 37.64
CA TYR A 124 -6.19 2.51 36.63
C TYR A 124 -5.44 2.74 35.33
N LYS A 125 -5.01 1.65 34.69
CA LYS A 125 -4.69 1.66 33.26
C LYS A 125 -5.95 1.41 32.44
N VAL A 126 -6.08 2.13 31.33
CA VAL A 126 -7.24 2.06 30.44
C VAL A 126 -6.79 1.53 29.07
N LEU A 127 -7.42 0.46 28.61
CA LEU A 127 -7.31 -0.06 27.26
C LEU A 127 -8.67 0.04 26.58
N VAL A 128 -8.71 0.72 25.43
CA VAL A 128 -9.87 0.85 24.56
C VAL A 128 -9.53 0.20 23.23
N VAL A 129 -10.33 -0.76 22.80
CA VAL A 129 -10.29 -1.35 21.46
C VAL A 129 -11.66 -1.17 20.84
N LEU A 130 -11.77 -0.32 19.83
CA LEU A 130 -12.99 -0.15 19.02
C LEU A 130 -12.97 -1.15 17.86
N ASN A 131 -14.13 -1.67 17.51
CA ASN A 131 -14.29 -2.72 16.49
C ASN A 131 -13.31 -3.88 16.73
N PRO A 132 -13.35 -4.53 17.89
CA PRO A 132 -12.44 -5.61 18.24
C PRO A 132 -12.60 -6.81 17.29
N THR A 133 -11.55 -7.62 17.16
CA THR A 133 -11.68 -8.94 16.52
C THR A 133 -12.35 -9.93 17.49
N GLY A 134 -12.94 -11.02 16.97
CA GLY A 134 -13.55 -12.06 17.81
C GLY A 134 -12.58 -12.69 18.81
N SER A 135 -11.27 -12.71 18.52
CA SER A 135 -10.25 -13.17 19.50
C SER A 135 -10.11 -12.21 20.68
N ILE A 136 -10.17 -10.91 20.45
CA ILE A 136 -10.14 -9.88 21.51
C ILE A 136 -11.40 -9.94 22.35
N GLU A 137 -12.57 -10.10 21.70
CA GLU A 137 -13.84 -10.30 22.40
C GLU A 137 -13.81 -11.55 23.30
N ALA A 138 -13.25 -12.65 22.78
CA ALA A 138 -13.09 -13.88 23.55
C ALA A 138 -12.23 -13.69 24.79
N ILE A 139 -11.11 -12.94 24.70
CA ILE A 139 -10.29 -12.58 25.87
C ILE A 139 -11.09 -11.71 26.85
N ALA A 140 -11.79 -10.70 26.35
CA ALA A 140 -12.58 -9.80 27.19
C ALA A 140 -13.68 -10.54 27.99
N ASN A 141 -14.31 -11.55 27.38
CA ASN A 141 -15.37 -12.36 27.96
C ASN A 141 -14.86 -13.59 28.73
N SER A 142 -13.56 -13.90 28.69
CA SER A 142 -12.98 -15.04 29.41
C SER A 142 -12.96 -14.80 30.92
N GLN A 143 -12.80 -15.86 31.68
CA GLN A 143 -12.40 -15.73 33.08
C GLN A 143 -10.97 -15.20 33.15
N GLN A 144 -10.68 -14.42 34.22
CA GLN A 144 -9.34 -13.85 34.39
C GLN A 144 -8.28 -14.97 34.48
N SER A 145 -7.22 -14.85 33.70
CA SER A 145 -6.07 -15.76 33.78
C SER A 145 -5.31 -15.56 35.09
N THR A 146 -4.65 -16.64 35.53
CA THR A 146 -3.79 -16.56 36.73
C THR A 146 -2.47 -15.84 36.43
N ASP A 147 -2.05 -15.81 35.17
CA ASP A 147 -0.71 -15.36 34.78
C ASP A 147 -0.67 -13.92 34.25
N LYS A 148 -1.65 -13.56 33.39
CA LYS A 148 -1.73 -12.22 32.79
C LYS A 148 -3.11 -11.64 32.92
N SER A 149 -3.19 -10.33 33.15
CA SER A 149 -4.45 -9.56 33.08
C SER A 149 -5.02 -9.57 31.66
N LYS A 150 -6.33 -9.35 31.52
CA LYS A 150 -6.97 -9.17 30.20
C LYS A 150 -6.36 -7.98 29.45
N TYR A 151 -6.02 -6.92 30.21
CA TYR A 151 -5.31 -5.77 29.68
C TYR A 151 -4.04 -6.20 28.95
N GLU A 152 -3.16 -6.98 29.62
CA GLU A 152 -1.90 -7.46 29.02
C GLU A 152 -2.14 -8.42 27.87
N GLN A 153 -3.08 -9.37 28.03
CA GLN A 153 -3.39 -10.33 26.96
C GLN A 153 -3.85 -9.65 25.68
N ILE A 154 -4.74 -8.64 25.78
CA ILE A 154 -5.24 -7.91 24.62
C ILE A 154 -4.16 -6.98 24.06
N ALA A 155 -3.44 -6.24 24.91
CA ALA A 155 -2.41 -5.30 24.45
C ALA A 155 -1.26 -6.01 23.73
N GLU A 156 -0.90 -7.21 24.15
CA GLU A 156 0.16 -8.02 23.53
C GLU A 156 -0.35 -8.94 22.40
N SER A 157 -1.66 -9.01 22.19
CA SER A 157 -2.24 -9.83 21.12
C SER A 157 -1.85 -9.29 19.74
N SER A 158 -1.83 -10.19 18.77
CA SER A 158 -1.58 -9.85 17.37
C SER A 158 -2.68 -10.40 16.47
N TYR A 159 -2.89 -9.72 15.36
CA TYR A 159 -3.75 -10.16 14.27
C TYR A 159 -2.88 -10.63 13.11
N THR A 160 -3.28 -11.74 12.47
CA THR A 160 -2.61 -12.26 11.28
C THR A 160 -3.63 -12.44 10.16
N THR A 161 -3.27 -12.04 8.95
CA THR A 161 -4.08 -12.22 7.73
C THR A 161 -3.35 -13.11 6.73
N THR A 162 -4.12 -13.84 5.92
CA THR A 162 -3.61 -14.64 4.80
C THR A 162 -3.99 -14.05 3.44
N GLY A 163 -4.66 -12.91 3.43
CA GLY A 163 -5.15 -12.24 2.24
C GLY A 163 -5.56 -10.80 2.55
N ASP A 164 -6.53 -10.29 1.85
CA ASP A 164 -7.04 -8.93 2.06
C ASP A 164 -7.39 -8.68 3.53
N ILE A 165 -7.12 -7.46 3.99
CA ILE A 165 -7.28 -7.10 5.39
C ILE A 165 -8.76 -7.07 5.77
N THR A 166 -9.24 -8.17 6.37
CA THR A 166 -10.64 -8.35 6.75
C THR A 166 -11.10 -7.41 7.87
N ILE A 167 -10.17 -6.94 8.72
CA ILE A 167 -10.44 -5.89 9.71
C ILE A 167 -10.80 -4.53 9.07
N ALA A 168 -10.71 -4.46 7.75
CA ALA A 168 -11.04 -3.29 6.93
C ALA A 168 -12.19 -3.56 5.95
N ALA A 169 -12.55 -4.81 5.70
CA ALA A 169 -13.44 -5.19 4.61
C ALA A 169 -14.85 -4.60 4.73
N ALA A 170 -15.32 -4.31 5.93
CA ALA A 170 -16.65 -3.72 6.18
C ALA A 170 -16.61 -2.21 6.48
N GLY A 171 -15.45 -1.56 6.33
CA GLY A 171 -15.27 -0.18 6.81
C GLY A 171 -15.23 -0.06 8.34
N GLN A 172 -15.04 -1.17 9.03
CA GLN A 172 -14.98 -1.26 10.48
C GLN A 172 -13.55 -1.57 10.90
N PHE A 173 -12.72 -0.54 10.94
CA PHE A 173 -11.34 -0.71 11.34
C PHE A 173 -11.21 -0.89 12.84
N MET A 174 -10.41 -1.87 13.25
CA MET A 174 -9.97 -1.95 14.64
C MET A 174 -9.15 -0.70 14.97
N MET A 175 -9.51 -0.05 16.09
CA MET A 175 -8.79 1.12 16.62
C MET A 175 -8.46 0.88 18.07
N VAL A 176 -7.31 1.39 18.51
CA VAL A 176 -6.82 1.17 19.88
C VAL A 176 -6.21 2.46 20.42
N ASN A 177 -6.07 2.59 21.75
CA ASN A 177 -5.36 3.75 22.31
C ASN A 177 -4.02 3.97 21.60
N LYS A 178 -3.78 5.22 21.23
CA LYS A 178 -2.50 5.66 20.66
C LYS A 178 -1.33 5.53 21.66
N LYS A 179 -1.61 5.67 22.96
CA LYS A 179 -0.62 5.65 24.04
C LYS A 179 -1.19 5.01 25.30
N GLU A 180 -0.30 4.66 26.24
CA GLU A 180 -0.72 4.24 27.57
C GLU A 180 -1.55 5.34 28.27
N ILE A 181 -2.71 4.96 28.77
CA ILE A 181 -3.60 5.84 29.51
C ILE A 181 -3.64 5.40 30.96
N LYS A 182 -3.30 6.32 31.85
CA LYS A 182 -3.50 6.18 33.31
C LYS A 182 -4.50 7.22 33.79
N VAL A 183 -5.36 6.83 34.70
CA VAL A 183 -6.34 7.71 35.31
C VAL A 183 -6.42 7.44 36.82
N ASP A 184 -6.38 8.50 37.59
CA ASP A 184 -6.69 8.44 39.03
C ASP A 184 -8.19 8.67 39.21
N VAL A 185 -8.91 7.61 39.54
CA VAL A 185 -10.35 7.66 39.76
C VAL A 185 -10.59 7.98 41.22
N LEU A 186 -11.01 9.20 41.45
CA LEU A 186 -11.27 9.70 42.80
C LEU A 186 -12.58 9.07 43.37
N SER A 187 -12.67 9.06 44.65
CA SER A 187 -13.96 8.80 45.33
C SER A 187 -14.94 9.93 44.98
N ASN A 188 -15.93 9.61 44.18
CA ASN A 188 -16.88 10.58 43.66
C ASN A 188 -18.29 9.98 43.54
N ASN A 189 -19.28 10.81 43.31
CA ASN A 189 -20.66 10.37 43.07
C ASN A 189 -20.91 10.23 41.54
N TYR A 190 -22.07 9.72 41.19
CA TYR A 190 -22.48 9.51 39.80
C TYR A 190 -22.62 10.84 39.01
N GLU A 191 -22.97 11.93 39.71
CA GLU A 191 -23.23 13.24 39.09
C GLU A 191 -21.93 14.01 38.74
N ASP A 192 -20.81 13.64 39.38
CA ASP A 192 -19.50 14.26 39.20
C ASP A 192 -18.40 13.20 38.99
N PRO A 193 -18.44 12.45 37.88
CA PRO A 193 -17.46 11.39 37.61
C PRO A 193 -16.09 11.95 37.26
N THR A 194 -15.05 11.16 37.51
CA THR A 194 -13.73 11.44 36.89
C THR A 194 -13.83 11.36 35.38
N ILE A 195 -13.38 12.36 34.67
CA ILE A 195 -13.39 12.38 33.19
C ILE A 195 -11.99 12.12 32.65
N LYS A 196 -11.86 11.19 31.70
CA LYS A 196 -10.60 10.89 31.04
C LYS A 196 -10.75 10.84 29.53
N GLU A 197 -9.95 11.64 28.82
CA GLU A 197 -9.86 11.57 27.38
C GLU A 197 -8.96 10.42 26.93
N VAL A 198 -9.38 9.71 25.89
CA VAL A 198 -8.66 8.59 25.26
C VAL A 198 -8.61 8.83 23.77
N GLU A 199 -7.43 9.09 23.25
CA GLU A 199 -7.20 9.14 21.82
C GLU A 199 -6.98 7.73 21.27
N VAL A 200 -7.66 7.40 20.17
CA VAL A 200 -7.52 6.13 19.48
C VAL A 200 -6.95 6.30 18.08
N GLU A 201 -6.29 5.27 17.59
CA GLU A 201 -5.72 5.20 16.24
C GLU A 201 -6.09 3.87 15.57
N ARG A 202 -6.21 3.86 14.23
CA ARG A 202 -6.42 2.63 13.46
C ARG A 202 -5.16 1.77 13.51
N VAL A 203 -5.34 0.46 13.55
CA VAL A 203 -4.21 -0.51 13.49
C VAL A 203 -3.72 -0.77 12.06
N VAL A 204 -4.37 -0.20 11.07
CA VAL A 204 -4.03 -0.30 9.65
C VAL A 204 -3.53 1.02 9.09
N SER A 205 -2.86 0.94 7.95
CA SER A 205 -2.46 2.06 7.11
C SER A 205 -3.12 1.95 5.74
N LYS A 206 -2.99 2.99 4.93
CA LYS A 206 -3.56 3.06 3.60
C LYS A 206 -2.51 3.53 2.60
N ILE A 207 -2.45 2.88 1.44
CA ILE A 207 -1.63 3.31 0.31
C ILE A 207 -2.56 3.86 -0.75
N ASN A 208 -2.33 5.09 -1.15
CA ASN A 208 -3.09 5.81 -2.16
C ASN A 208 -2.19 6.19 -3.34
N TYR A 209 -2.80 6.43 -4.49
CA TYR A 209 -2.13 6.91 -5.70
C TYR A 209 -2.79 8.17 -6.23
N VAL A 210 -1.98 9.16 -6.55
CA VAL A 210 -2.41 10.43 -7.18
C VAL A 210 -1.95 10.45 -8.63
N ILE A 211 -2.88 10.71 -9.53
CA ILE A 211 -2.61 10.83 -10.96
C ILE A 211 -1.96 12.19 -11.22
N ALA A 212 -0.69 12.19 -11.59
CA ALA A 212 0.07 13.40 -11.86
C ALA A 212 -0.07 13.90 -13.29
N LYS A 213 -0.37 13.00 -14.23
CA LYS A 213 -0.54 13.30 -15.66
C LYS A 213 -1.84 12.70 -16.17
N PRO A 214 -2.59 13.38 -17.04
CA PRO A 214 -3.81 12.84 -17.63
C PRO A 214 -3.58 11.44 -18.21
N ASN A 215 -4.50 10.51 -17.93
CA ASN A 215 -4.45 9.12 -18.37
C ASN A 215 -3.17 8.36 -17.98
N ASN A 216 -2.41 8.83 -16.97
CA ASN A 216 -1.11 8.30 -16.59
C ASN A 216 -0.12 8.22 -17.76
N LEU A 217 -0.19 9.14 -18.71
CA LEU A 217 0.68 9.22 -19.88
C LEU A 217 1.83 10.19 -19.63
N TYR A 218 3.04 9.70 -19.68
CA TYR A 218 4.25 10.44 -19.37
C TYR A 218 5.14 10.50 -20.60
N PRO A 219 5.66 11.68 -20.97
CA PRO A 219 6.70 11.78 -21.98
C PRO A 219 8.00 11.17 -21.46
N LEU A 220 8.72 10.49 -22.34
CA LEU A 220 10.01 9.90 -22.05
C LEU A 220 10.95 10.20 -23.20
N THR A 221 11.96 11.05 -22.97
CA THR A 221 13.03 11.25 -23.93
C THR A 221 14.19 10.33 -23.58
N VAL A 222 14.40 9.32 -24.39
CA VAL A 222 15.51 8.39 -24.20
C VAL A 222 16.74 8.90 -24.95
N GLN A 223 17.82 9.17 -24.22
CA GLN A 223 19.10 9.55 -24.79
C GLN A 223 19.81 8.29 -25.27
N THR A 224 20.17 8.25 -26.53
CA THR A 224 20.91 7.11 -27.06
C THR A 224 21.88 7.53 -28.15
N THR A 225 22.93 6.78 -28.28
CA THR A 225 23.91 7.01 -29.33
C THR A 225 23.50 6.45 -30.69
N ASP A 226 22.60 5.42 -30.68
CA ASP A 226 22.16 4.76 -31.92
C ASP A 226 20.87 3.98 -31.74
N TYR A 227 19.71 4.52 -32.12
CA TYR A 227 18.48 3.75 -32.24
C TYR A 227 18.12 3.46 -33.69
N ALA A 228 17.75 2.20 -33.92
CA ALA A 228 17.17 1.77 -35.16
C ALA A 228 15.70 1.44 -34.98
N ILE A 229 14.81 2.32 -35.37
CA ILE A 229 13.39 1.97 -35.50
C ILE A 229 13.11 1.85 -37.01
N ALA A 230 12.59 0.70 -37.42
CA ALA A 230 12.11 0.53 -38.77
C ALA A 230 10.76 1.25 -38.93
N GLU A 231 10.58 2.02 -39.97
CA GLU A 231 9.31 2.59 -40.36
C GLU A 231 8.30 1.46 -40.54
N THR A 232 7.17 1.53 -39.82
CA THR A 232 6.08 0.55 -39.89
C THR A 232 4.86 1.16 -40.57
N THR A 233 4.08 0.34 -41.25
CA THR A 233 2.80 0.76 -41.82
C THR A 233 1.81 -0.39 -41.87
N SER A 234 0.53 -0.06 -42.12
CA SER A 234 -0.50 -1.05 -42.42
C SER A 234 -1.12 -0.82 -43.79
N GLY A 235 -1.71 -1.85 -44.35
CA GLY A 235 -2.36 -1.77 -45.64
C GLY A 235 -3.04 -3.08 -46.01
N TYR A 236 -3.32 -3.27 -47.31
CA TYR A 236 -3.98 -4.46 -47.79
C TYR A 236 -3.09 -5.23 -48.77
N TYR A 237 -2.94 -6.50 -48.54
CA TYR A 237 -2.45 -7.44 -49.52
C TYR A 237 -3.61 -7.97 -50.35
N ILE A 238 -3.59 -7.80 -51.69
CA ILE A 238 -4.63 -8.28 -52.60
C ILE A 238 -4.15 -9.55 -53.26
N TYR A 239 -4.88 -10.66 -52.99
CA TYR A 239 -4.64 -11.93 -53.66
C TYR A 239 -5.01 -11.87 -55.14
N PRO A 240 -4.51 -12.82 -55.97
CA PRO A 240 -4.87 -12.89 -57.41
C PRO A 240 -6.39 -13.08 -57.65
N ASP A 241 -7.11 -13.58 -56.68
CA ASP A 241 -8.59 -13.74 -56.70
C ASP A 241 -9.34 -12.48 -56.23
N ASN A 242 -8.70 -11.35 -56.12
CA ASN A 242 -9.23 -10.06 -55.64
C ASN A 242 -9.73 -10.05 -54.20
N LYS A 243 -9.36 -11.01 -53.39
CA LYS A 243 -9.57 -10.91 -51.94
C LYS A 243 -8.50 -10.05 -51.30
N ALA A 244 -8.93 -9.09 -50.49
CA ALA A 244 -8.04 -8.24 -49.74
C ALA A 244 -7.90 -8.75 -48.30
N VAL A 245 -6.68 -8.87 -47.80
CA VAL A 245 -6.35 -9.17 -46.41
C VAL A 245 -5.60 -7.99 -45.82
N ARG A 246 -6.07 -7.47 -44.70
CA ARG A 246 -5.40 -6.40 -43.99
C ARG A 246 -4.11 -6.93 -43.38
N LEU A 247 -3.01 -6.27 -43.68
CA LEU A 247 -1.70 -6.49 -43.09
C LEU A 247 -1.38 -5.33 -42.16
N THR A 248 -0.97 -5.64 -40.94
CA THR A 248 -0.50 -4.67 -39.95
C THR A 248 0.95 -4.96 -39.58
N GLY A 249 1.70 -3.94 -39.17
CA GLY A 249 3.08 -4.12 -38.75
C GLY A 249 4.05 -4.52 -39.88
N LEU A 250 3.83 -3.99 -41.10
CA LEU A 250 4.78 -4.13 -42.18
C LEU A 250 5.97 -3.21 -41.94
N HIS A 251 7.17 -3.76 -41.92
CA HIS A 251 8.40 -3.04 -41.67
C HIS A 251 9.08 -2.66 -42.96
N LYS A 252 9.37 -1.37 -43.13
CA LYS A 252 10.08 -0.88 -44.30
C LYS A 252 11.56 -1.27 -44.27
N ALA A 253 12.07 -1.78 -45.37
CA ALA A 253 13.46 -2.20 -45.49
C ALA A 253 13.98 -1.86 -46.90
N LYS A 254 15.29 -1.93 -47.06
CA LYS A 254 15.96 -1.84 -48.36
C LYS A 254 16.05 -3.22 -48.97
N ASN A 255 15.67 -3.36 -50.23
CA ASN A 255 15.88 -4.56 -51.02
C ASN A 255 17.33 -4.57 -51.55
N LEU A 256 18.16 -5.45 -50.97
CA LEU A 256 19.58 -5.53 -51.37
C LEU A 256 19.80 -6.26 -52.69
N ASP A 257 18.80 -6.96 -53.21
CA ASP A 257 18.86 -7.65 -54.50
C ASP A 257 18.39 -6.76 -55.65
N ASN A 258 17.82 -5.57 -55.39
CA ASN A 258 17.30 -4.66 -56.40
C ASN A 258 17.48 -3.18 -56.04
N ASP A 259 18.67 -2.63 -56.32
CA ASP A 259 19.06 -1.21 -56.24
C ASP A 259 18.63 -0.48 -54.94
N ASN A 260 18.58 -1.19 -53.81
CA ASN A 260 18.12 -0.67 -52.51
C ASN A 260 16.72 -0.04 -52.58
N SER A 261 15.84 -0.52 -53.45
CA SER A 261 14.46 -0.10 -53.53
C SER A 261 13.71 -0.47 -52.24
N ASP A 262 12.65 0.28 -51.92
CA ASP A 262 11.82 0.02 -50.74
C ASP A 262 11.12 -1.34 -50.84
N VAL A 263 11.25 -2.14 -49.79
CA VAL A 263 10.54 -3.39 -49.60
C VAL A 263 9.90 -3.38 -48.20
N TRP A 264 8.75 -4.02 -48.07
CA TRP A 264 8.01 -4.08 -46.82
C TRP A 264 7.96 -5.52 -46.33
N ILE A 265 8.48 -5.77 -45.15
CA ILE A 265 8.61 -7.10 -44.58
C ILE A 265 7.47 -7.34 -43.57
N HIS A 266 6.76 -8.43 -43.75
CA HIS A 266 5.83 -8.98 -42.76
C HIS A 266 6.48 -10.18 -42.11
N GLU A 267 6.45 -10.22 -40.79
CA GLU A 267 6.91 -11.34 -39.98
C GLU A 267 5.75 -11.87 -39.16
N GLY A 268 5.45 -13.15 -39.28
CA GLY A 268 4.48 -13.82 -38.42
C GLY A 268 4.98 -13.87 -36.96
N THR A 269 4.06 -14.02 -36.02
CA THR A 269 4.34 -14.02 -34.58
C THR A 269 5.33 -15.10 -34.11
N ASP A 270 5.54 -16.12 -34.91
CA ASP A 270 6.49 -17.23 -34.65
C ASP A 270 7.79 -17.14 -35.47
N GLY A 271 7.96 -16.09 -36.29
CA GLY A 271 9.11 -15.90 -37.15
C GLY A 271 9.22 -16.88 -38.34
N THR A 272 8.24 -17.75 -38.54
CA THR A 272 8.23 -18.75 -39.62
C THR A 272 7.49 -18.28 -40.87
N ASP A 273 6.52 -17.38 -40.77
CA ASP A 273 5.73 -16.82 -41.87
C ASP A 273 6.30 -15.44 -42.29
N ARG A 274 7.39 -15.46 -43.05
CA ARG A 274 8.04 -14.24 -43.53
C ARG A 274 7.64 -13.98 -44.98
N ARG A 275 7.14 -12.77 -45.23
CA ARG A 275 6.75 -12.33 -46.59
C ARG A 275 7.31 -10.93 -46.86
N ALA A 276 7.75 -10.70 -48.09
CA ALA A 276 8.17 -9.40 -48.55
C ALA A 276 7.15 -8.84 -49.54
N PHE A 277 6.93 -7.54 -49.50
CA PHE A 277 5.97 -6.85 -50.32
C PHE A 277 6.54 -5.59 -50.92
N ILE A 278 6.03 -5.21 -52.07
CA ILE A 278 6.23 -3.90 -52.69
C ILE A 278 4.95 -3.10 -52.47
N LYS A 279 5.10 -1.90 -51.90
CA LYS A 279 4.01 -0.93 -51.74
C LYS A 279 3.72 -0.27 -53.08
N THR A 280 2.46 -0.26 -53.48
CA THR A 280 2.02 0.49 -54.67
C THR A 280 1.54 1.88 -54.30
N GLU A 281 1.64 2.83 -55.22
CA GLU A 281 1.14 4.20 -54.99
C GLU A 281 -0.40 4.28 -54.90
N LYS A 282 -1.10 3.18 -55.24
CA LYS A 282 -2.57 3.09 -55.15
C LYS A 282 -3.00 2.87 -53.71
N THR A 283 -4.05 3.61 -53.31
CA THR A 283 -4.69 3.44 -52.03
C THR A 283 -5.89 2.49 -52.15
N TYR A 284 -6.22 1.77 -51.10
CA TYR A 284 -7.40 0.87 -51.01
C TYR A 284 -8.58 1.66 -50.45
N GLY A 285 -9.64 1.80 -51.27
CA GLY A 285 -10.88 2.46 -50.83
C GLY A 285 -10.69 3.96 -50.51
N GLN A 286 -11.53 4.46 -49.55
CA GLN A 286 -11.48 5.85 -49.08
C GLN A 286 -10.63 6.04 -47.83
N THR A 287 -10.00 5.01 -47.31
CA THR A 287 -9.30 5.03 -46.01
C THR A 287 -7.84 5.46 -46.06
N GLY A 288 -7.30 5.69 -47.26
CA GLY A 288 -5.89 6.07 -47.43
C GLY A 288 -4.88 4.94 -47.23
N GLU A 289 -5.33 3.72 -46.99
CA GLU A 289 -4.46 2.56 -46.81
C GLU A 289 -3.84 2.12 -48.17
N HIS A 290 -2.63 1.63 -48.09
CA HIS A 290 -1.86 1.26 -49.28
C HIS A 290 -2.13 -0.19 -49.72
N ILE A 291 -1.89 -0.44 -51.01
CA ILE A 291 -1.92 -1.78 -51.58
C ILE A 291 -0.49 -2.32 -51.59
N PHE A 292 -0.35 -3.56 -51.11
CA PHE A 292 0.90 -4.30 -51.06
C PHE A 292 0.83 -5.49 -52.00
N THR A 293 1.89 -5.68 -52.83
CA THR A 293 2.02 -6.81 -53.73
C THR A 293 3.14 -7.71 -53.28
N LEU A 294 2.87 -9.01 -53.14
CA LEU A 294 3.88 -10.01 -52.74
C LEU A 294 5.09 -9.96 -53.67
N LEU A 295 6.29 -9.96 -53.08
CA LEU A 295 7.55 -10.04 -53.79
C LEU A 295 8.13 -11.45 -53.64
N GLU A 296 8.32 -12.14 -54.77
CA GLU A 296 8.95 -13.47 -54.81
C GLU A 296 10.05 -13.47 -55.86
N PRO A 297 11.19 -14.12 -55.60
CA PRO A 297 11.59 -14.76 -54.37
C PRO A 297 11.77 -13.77 -53.22
N PHE A 298 11.72 -14.25 -51.97
CA PHE A 298 11.96 -13.43 -50.77
C PHE A 298 13.36 -12.77 -50.88
N PRO A 299 13.47 -11.43 -50.86
CA PRO A 299 14.72 -10.72 -51.13
C PRO A 299 15.66 -10.75 -49.94
N LYS A 300 16.93 -10.52 -50.18
CA LYS A 300 17.84 -10.01 -49.15
C LYS A 300 17.44 -8.57 -48.82
N PHE A 301 17.41 -8.23 -47.55
CA PHE A 301 16.97 -6.91 -47.12
C PHE A 301 17.78 -6.39 -45.93
N GLU A 302 17.75 -5.09 -45.77
CA GLU A 302 18.26 -4.37 -44.61
C GLU A 302 17.19 -3.39 -44.16
N TYR A 303 16.81 -3.44 -42.89
CA TYR A 303 15.82 -2.51 -42.36
C TYR A 303 16.34 -1.07 -42.45
N TYR A 304 15.46 -0.14 -42.81
CA TYR A 304 15.76 1.27 -42.63
C TYR A 304 15.83 1.56 -41.14
N THR A 305 16.96 2.12 -40.76
CA THR A 305 17.15 2.65 -39.42
C THR A 305 16.94 4.15 -39.48
N THR A 306 15.88 4.64 -38.88
CA THR A 306 15.75 6.07 -38.63
C THR A 306 16.64 6.41 -37.43
N SER A 307 17.84 6.90 -37.72
CA SER A 307 18.63 7.60 -36.72
C SER A 307 18.02 8.98 -36.56
N THR A 308 17.20 9.15 -35.57
CA THR A 308 16.84 10.48 -35.07
C THR A 308 17.93 10.87 -34.07
N ASP A 309 18.81 11.76 -34.40
CA ASP A 309 19.82 12.49 -33.60
C ASP A 309 20.12 12.01 -32.16
N GLY A 310 20.13 10.70 -31.87
CA GLY A 310 20.36 10.13 -30.54
C GLY A 310 19.25 10.34 -29.54
N LYS A 311 18.05 10.74 -29.95
CA LYS A 311 16.88 10.93 -29.12
C LYS A 311 15.66 10.21 -29.68
N LEU A 312 14.94 9.51 -28.80
CA LEU A 312 13.59 9.03 -29.08
C LEU A 312 12.64 9.72 -28.12
N ASP A 313 11.68 10.44 -28.67
CA ASP A 313 10.58 11.02 -27.92
C ASP A 313 9.44 9.99 -27.88
N TRP A 314 9.48 9.16 -26.85
CA TRP A 314 8.48 8.16 -26.58
C TRP A 314 7.58 8.59 -25.44
N THR A 315 6.56 7.81 -25.20
CA THR A 315 5.71 7.94 -24.03
C THR A 315 5.65 6.62 -23.26
N VAL A 316 5.37 6.70 -21.97
CA VAL A 316 5.02 5.55 -21.13
C VAL A 316 3.65 5.82 -20.53
N LYS A 317 2.71 4.94 -20.81
CA LYS A 317 1.39 4.95 -20.19
C LYS A 317 1.36 3.91 -19.08
N LEU A 318 1.24 4.33 -17.83
CA LEU A 318 1.02 3.41 -16.73
C LEU A 318 -0.43 2.93 -16.75
N ASP A 319 -0.64 1.62 -16.78
CA ASP A 319 -1.97 1.01 -16.86
C ASP A 319 -2.29 0.09 -15.69
N LYS A 320 -1.28 -0.55 -15.10
CA LYS A 320 -1.49 -1.48 -13.99
C LYS A 320 -0.47 -1.28 -12.86
N TYR A 321 -0.84 -1.75 -11.67
CA TYR A 321 0.05 -1.79 -10.52
C TYR A 321 -0.10 -3.10 -9.75
N ALA A 322 0.93 -3.47 -9.00
CA ALA A 322 0.89 -4.52 -8.00
C ALA A 322 1.66 -4.06 -6.76
N LEU A 323 1.00 -4.15 -5.59
CA LEU A 323 1.69 -3.96 -4.32
C LEU A 323 2.30 -5.29 -3.89
N VAL A 324 3.52 -5.26 -3.39
CA VAL A 324 4.27 -6.44 -2.97
C VAL A 324 4.78 -6.30 -1.56
N ASN A 325 4.95 -7.42 -0.87
CA ASN A 325 5.43 -7.50 0.50
C ASN A 325 4.53 -6.74 1.49
N LEU A 326 3.21 -6.90 1.37
CA LEU A 326 2.27 -6.41 2.36
C LEU A 326 2.32 -7.30 3.60
N SER A 327 2.61 -6.72 4.76
CA SER A 327 2.76 -7.45 6.02
C SER A 327 1.51 -8.27 6.37
N ASN A 328 1.69 -9.48 6.84
CA ASN A 328 0.60 -10.38 7.20
C ASN A 328 0.20 -10.31 8.68
N SER A 329 0.87 -9.50 9.48
CA SER A 329 0.57 -9.43 10.92
C SER A 329 0.79 -8.05 11.52
N VAL A 330 0.03 -7.75 12.57
CA VAL A 330 0.10 -6.50 13.33
C VAL A 330 -0.22 -6.77 14.80
N TYR A 331 0.40 -6.06 15.72
CA TYR A 331 0.00 -6.05 17.14
C TYR A 331 -1.29 -5.26 17.33
N THR A 332 -2.13 -5.68 18.25
CA THR A 332 -3.33 -4.92 18.65
C THR A 332 -2.93 -3.56 19.18
N ALA A 333 -2.17 -3.51 20.25
CA ALA A 333 -1.60 -2.25 20.74
C ALA A 333 -0.23 -1.98 20.12
N ARG A 334 0.13 -0.69 20.04
CA ARG A 334 1.45 -0.26 19.54
C ARG A 334 2.57 -0.85 20.40
N HIS A 335 3.53 -1.49 19.75
CA HIS A 335 4.76 -1.97 20.38
C HIS A 335 5.94 -1.16 19.85
N LEU A 336 6.83 -0.79 20.76
CA LEU A 336 8.02 0.02 20.46
C LEU A 336 9.26 -0.63 21.04
N THR A 337 10.40 -0.32 20.46
CA THR A 337 11.71 -0.71 20.96
C THR A 337 12.70 0.45 20.86
N ASP A 338 13.76 0.38 21.66
CA ASP A 338 14.89 1.30 21.53
C ASP A 338 15.79 0.95 20.32
N ALA A 339 16.82 1.76 20.11
CA ALA A 339 17.78 1.56 19.02
C ALA A 339 18.59 0.25 19.13
N SER A 340 18.68 -0.35 20.31
CA SER A 340 19.35 -1.63 20.50
C SER A 340 18.49 -2.83 20.11
N TRP A 341 17.19 -2.66 19.99
CA TRP A 341 16.19 -3.72 19.81
C TRP A 341 16.13 -4.74 20.97
N GLU A 342 16.50 -4.30 22.16
CA GLU A 342 16.52 -5.14 23.37
C GLU A 342 15.39 -4.76 24.33
N ASN A 343 15.04 -3.47 24.41
CA ASN A 343 14.02 -2.98 25.31
C ASN A 343 12.71 -2.73 24.56
N PHE A 344 11.64 -3.37 24.99
CA PHE A 344 10.32 -3.27 24.38
C PHE A 344 9.32 -2.60 25.29
N ARG A 345 8.41 -1.83 24.72
CA ARG A 345 7.33 -1.16 25.43
C ARG A 345 6.02 -1.22 24.65
N THR A 346 4.97 -1.71 25.29
CA THR A 346 3.60 -1.68 24.76
C THR A 346 2.96 -0.33 25.05
N LEU A 347 2.24 0.22 24.08
CA LEU A 347 1.60 1.54 24.14
C LEU A 347 2.56 2.70 24.45
N GLY A 348 3.83 2.54 24.09
CA GLY A 348 4.83 3.60 24.18
C GLY A 348 4.63 4.71 23.15
N LEU A 349 5.43 5.77 23.25
CA LEU A 349 5.49 6.86 22.28
C LEU A 349 6.88 6.91 21.64
N LEU A 350 6.93 7.07 20.32
CA LEU A 350 8.19 7.29 19.60
C LEU A 350 8.88 8.56 20.11
N GLY A 351 10.21 8.50 20.23
CA GLY A 351 11.03 9.60 20.71
C GLY A 351 10.96 9.85 22.23
N VAL A 352 10.16 9.07 22.97
CA VAL A 352 10.06 9.12 24.43
C VAL A 352 10.75 7.90 25.02
N ASP A 353 11.48 8.08 26.11
CA ASP A 353 12.23 7.00 26.80
C ASP A 353 13.19 6.23 25.86
N ASN A 354 13.81 6.93 24.90
CA ASN A 354 14.67 6.35 23.85
C ASN A 354 13.98 5.34 22.93
N MET A 355 12.65 5.30 22.88
CA MET A 355 11.90 4.44 21.96
C MET A 355 11.97 4.99 20.54
N ALA A 356 12.75 4.35 19.68
CA ALA A 356 13.09 4.82 18.35
C ALA A 356 12.33 4.11 17.22
N TYR A 357 11.93 2.84 17.44
CA TYR A 357 11.25 2.04 16.44
C TYR A 357 9.89 1.57 16.93
N MET A 358 8.92 1.53 16.01
CA MET A 358 7.79 0.62 16.15
C MET A 358 8.25 -0.79 15.79
N VAL A 359 7.52 -1.80 16.24
CA VAL A 359 7.74 -3.19 15.89
C VAL A 359 6.44 -3.87 15.55
N ASP A 360 6.44 -4.64 14.48
CA ASP A 360 5.40 -5.60 14.14
C ASP A 360 5.77 -7.02 14.65
N PRO A 361 4.84 -7.97 14.69
CA PRO A 361 5.10 -9.32 15.22
C PRO A 361 6.26 -10.05 14.54
N ASN A 362 6.59 -9.70 13.30
CA ASN A 362 7.64 -10.33 12.51
C ASN A 362 8.97 -9.55 12.51
N SER A 363 9.01 -8.33 13.07
CA SER A 363 10.21 -7.47 13.02
C SER A 363 11.47 -8.16 13.51
N LYS A 364 11.38 -8.94 14.61
CA LYS A 364 12.53 -9.67 15.14
C LYS A 364 13.05 -10.70 14.14
N ASN A 365 12.18 -11.46 13.51
CA ASN A 365 12.55 -12.49 12.54
C ASN A 365 13.13 -11.86 11.27
N LYS A 366 12.47 -10.82 10.74
CA LYS A 366 12.94 -10.07 9.56
C LYS A 366 14.33 -9.46 9.77
N ASN A 367 14.62 -8.94 10.96
CA ASN A 367 15.93 -8.36 11.28
C ASN A 367 17.05 -9.40 11.38
N ASN A 368 16.72 -10.67 11.56
CA ASN A 368 17.68 -11.78 11.64
C ASN A 368 17.84 -12.54 10.30
N VAL A 369 17.16 -12.12 9.24
CA VAL A 369 17.31 -12.71 7.90
C VAL A 369 18.74 -12.53 7.40
N THR A 370 19.34 -13.62 6.94
CA THR A 370 20.66 -13.65 6.30
C THR A 370 20.60 -14.12 4.85
N ASP A 371 19.57 -14.87 4.50
CA ASP A 371 19.29 -15.34 3.16
C ASP A 371 18.00 -14.67 2.69
N TYR A 372 18.13 -13.66 1.83
CA TYR A 372 17.02 -12.86 1.36
C TYR A 372 16.15 -13.61 0.34
N ASP A 373 16.70 -14.55 -0.39
CA ASP A 373 15.95 -15.38 -1.34
C ASP A 373 14.96 -16.30 -0.60
N GLN A 374 15.38 -16.86 0.54
CA GLN A 374 14.49 -17.66 1.39
C GLN A 374 13.50 -16.84 2.20
N ALA A 375 13.79 -15.57 2.43
CA ALA A 375 12.93 -14.70 3.23
C ALA A 375 11.64 -14.29 2.50
N PHE A 376 11.61 -14.41 1.18
CA PHE A 376 10.43 -14.10 0.39
C PHE A 376 9.23 -14.94 0.82
N GLY A 377 8.12 -14.27 1.06
CA GLY A 377 6.83 -14.91 1.30
C GLY A 377 6.56 -15.37 2.73
N SER A 378 7.53 -15.36 3.63
CA SER A 378 7.33 -15.85 5.00
C SER A 378 6.56 -14.88 5.89
N TYR A 379 6.64 -13.57 5.61
CA TYR A 379 6.14 -12.50 6.48
C TYR A 379 5.03 -11.66 5.83
N PHE A 380 4.65 -12.01 4.60
CA PHE A 380 3.79 -11.21 3.77
C PHE A 380 2.66 -12.06 3.19
N TYR A 381 1.46 -11.52 3.09
CA TYR A 381 0.35 -12.21 2.40
C TYR A 381 0.37 -11.93 0.88
N ASN A 382 1.05 -10.87 0.45
CA ASN A 382 1.29 -10.54 -0.94
C ASN A 382 2.80 -10.46 -1.16
N ALA A 383 3.43 -11.61 -1.11
CA ALA A 383 4.87 -11.73 -1.18
C ALA A 383 5.36 -11.67 -2.62
N LEU A 384 6.51 -11.04 -2.80
CA LEU A 384 7.28 -11.17 -4.02
C LEU A 384 7.97 -12.54 -3.98
N LYS A 385 7.50 -13.49 -4.76
CA LYS A 385 8.13 -14.80 -4.88
C LYS A 385 8.63 -14.95 -6.32
N ASN A 386 9.91 -15.17 -6.50
CA ASN A 386 10.54 -15.56 -7.75
C ASN A 386 10.03 -14.80 -8.99
N VAL A 387 10.52 -13.59 -9.17
CA VAL A 387 10.08 -12.73 -10.27
C VAL A 387 10.82 -13.07 -11.56
N ASN A 388 10.60 -14.27 -12.07
CA ASN A 388 10.85 -14.58 -13.47
C ASN A 388 9.54 -14.36 -14.23
N ALA A 389 9.37 -13.18 -14.75
CA ALA A 389 8.10 -12.67 -15.24
C ALA A 389 7.80 -13.02 -16.69
N ASP A 390 8.01 -14.25 -17.10
CA ASP A 390 7.52 -14.70 -18.40
C ASP A 390 5.98 -14.83 -18.45
N LYS A 391 5.27 -14.58 -17.31
CA LYS A 391 3.82 -14.81 -17.21
C LYS A 391 3.10 -13.84 -16.25
N VAL A 392 3.34 -12.57 -16.37
CA VAL A 392 2.76 -11.56 -15.46
C VAL A 392 1.26 -11.33 -15.69
N ASP A 393 0.73 -11.62 -16.86
CA ASP A 393 -0.69 -11.34 -17.24
C ASP A 393 -1.65 -12.50 -17.04
N GLU A 394 -1.19 -13.68 -16.76
CA GLU A 394 -2.06 -14.82 -16.49
C GLU A 394 -2.11 -15.10 -15.00
N ALA A 395 -3.31 -15.10 -14.43
CA ALA A 395 -3.59 -15.61 -13.09
C ALA A 395 -3.38 -17.13 -13.04
N SER A 396 -2.15 -17.59 -13.31
CA SER A 396 -1.76 -18.97 -13.05
C SER A 396 -1.25 -19.05 -11.61
N ASP A 397 -1.44 -20.20 -10.98
CA ASP A 397 -1.05 -20.45 -9.58
C ASP A 397 0.45 -20.19 -9.29
N ASP A 398 1.25 -20.00 -10.31
CA ASP A 398 2.68 -19.72 -10.23
C ASP A 398 3.05 -18.23 -10.43
N SER A 399 2.14 -17.40 -10.98
CA SER A 399 2.38 -15.96 -11.08
C SER A 399 2.02 -15.28 -9.76
N GLN A 400 3.01 -14.80 -9.05
CA GLN A 400 2.82 -14.33 -7.68
C GLN A 400 2.72 -12.80 -7.58
N VAL A 401 2.53 -12.13 -8.71
CA VAL A 401 2.28 -10.69 -8.78
C VAL A 401 0.87 -10.46 -9.30
N TYR A 402 -0.01 -9.96 -8.45
CA TYR A 402 -1.39 -9.67 -8.80
C TYR A 402 -1.50 -8.22 -9.28
N PHE A 403 -1.56 -8.03 -10.60
CA PHE A 403 -1.78 -6.72 -11.17
C PHE A 403 -3.24 -6.29 -11.09
N GLN A 404 -3.45 -5.06 -10.67
CA GLN A 404 -4.73 -4.36 -10.69
C GLN A 404 -4.65 -3.17 -11.64
N ASP A 405 -5.80 -2.76 -12.18
CA ASP A 405 -5.88 -1.58 -13.04
C ASP A 405 -5.53 -0.31 -12.25
N LEU A 406 -4.64 0.49 -12.82
CA LEU A 406 -4.31 1.77 -12.23
C LEU A 406 -5.44 2.77 -12.51
N PRO A 407 -5.86 3.57 -11.51
CA PRO A 407 -6.88 4.61 -11.72
C PRO A 407 -6.50 5.57 -12.85
N THR A 408 -7.47 5.92 -13.71
CA THR A 408 -7.24 6.80 -14.88
C THR A 408 -7.80 8.21 -14.72
N ALA A 409 -8.65 8.45 -13.72
CA ALA A 409 -9.20 9.76 -13.40
C ALA A 409 -9.11 10.03 -11.90
N ASN A 410 -8.83 11.27 -11.50
CA ASN A 410 -8.83 11.66 -10.08
C ASN A 410 -10.26 11.67 -9.53
N ILE A 411 -10.41 11.25 -8.26
CA ILE A 411 -11.70 11.37 -7.57
C ILE A 411 -11.85 12.82 -7.06
N ASN A 412 -12.89 13.50 -7.50
CA ASN A 412 -13.32 14.81 -6.96
C ASN A 412 -12.21 15.86 -6.86
N ASP A 413 -11.32 15.97 -7.83
CA ASP A 413 -10.23 16.95 -7.90
C ASP A 413 -9.33 17.01 -6.64
N ASN A 414 -9.41 16.03 -5.75
CA ASN A 414 -8.56 15.97 -4.57
C ASN A 414 -7.20 15.40 -4.92
N GLU A 415 -6.35 16.23 -5.50
CA GLU A 415 -4.97 15.90 -5.85
C GLU A 415 -4.08 15.58 -4.63
N GLN A 416 -4.58 15.80 -3.41
CA GLN A 416 -3.78 15.61 -2.20
C GLN A 416 -3.85 14.19 -1.66
N VAL A 417 -4.96 13.50 -1.83
CA VAL A 417 -5.22 12.20 -1.22
C VAL A 417 -5.26 11.05 -2.23
N GLY A 418 -5.76 11.32 -3.45
CA GLY A 418 -5.82 10.36 -4.55
C GLY A 418 -6.72 9.14 -4.32
N HIS A 419 -6.46 8.09 -5.09
CA HIS A 419 -7.21 6.84 -5.06
C HIS A 419 -6.58 5.83 -4.12
N ARG A 420 -7.38 5.14 -3.33
CA ARG A 420 -6.90 4.02 -2.50
C ARG A 420 -6.48 2.85 -3.40
N LEU A 421 -5.24 2.42 -3.24
CA LEU A 421 -4.73 1.19 -3.83
C LEU A 421 -4.95 0.00 -2.90
N ALA A 422 -4.59 0.14 -1.61
CA ALA A 422 -4.80 -0.92 -0.61
C ALA A 422 -4.83 -0.37 0.81
N TYR A 423 -5.36 -1.19 1.73
CA TYR A 423 -5.02 -1.12 3.15
C TYR A 423 -3.84 -2.05 3.43
N CYS A 424 -3.01 -1.71 4.39
CA CYS A 424 -1.83 -2.48 4.75
C CYS A 424 -1.58 -2.47 6.25
N LEU A 425 -0.89 -3.50 6.74
CA LEU A 425 -0.45 -3.60 8.12
C LEU A 425 0.96 -3.05 8.27
N GLU A 426 1.38 -2.87 9.51
CA GLU A 426 2.73 -2.41 9.84
C GLU A 426 3.79 -3.33 9.25
N ASN A 427 4.81 -2.73 8.65
CA ASN A 427 5.99 -3.44 8.16
C ASN A 427 7.24 -2.68 8.59
N ILE A 428 7.94 -3.20 9.57
CA ILE A 428 9.06 -2.50 10.20
C ILE A 428 10.27 -3.41 10.26
N VAL A 429 11.40 -2.90 9.78
CA VAL A 429 12.72 -3.56 9.84
C VAL A 429 13.79 -2.50 10.13
N LYS A 430 14.91 -2.93 10.69
CA LYS A 430 16.09 -2.08 10.89
C LYS A 430 16.57 -1.51 9.57
N LYS A 431 17.20 -0.33 9.61
CA LYS A 431 17.67 0.37 8.40
C LYS A 431 18.55 -0.51 7.51
N GLU A 432 19.50 -1.25 8.10
CA GLU A 432 20.38 -2.17 7.39
C GLU A 432 19.69 -3.43 6.82
N LYS A 433 18.40 -3.58 7.10
CA LYS A 433 17.52 -4.63 6.59
C LYS A 433 16.42 -4.11 5.69
N GLN A 434 16.46 -2.82 5.32
CA GLN A 434 15.48 -2.20 4.43
C GLN A 434 15.81 -2.49 2.96
N VAL A 435 15.78 -3.76 2.62
CA VAL A 435 16.02 -4.29 1.27
C VAL A 435 14.71 -4.73 0.60
N PRO A 436 14.64 -4.84 -0.73
CA PRO A 436 13.43 -5.23 -1.46
C PRO A 436 12.73 -6.50 -0.95
N ALA A 437 13.50 -7.47 -0.45
CA ALA A 437 12.94 -8.69 0.12
C ALA A 437 12.11 -8.47 1.39
N LEU A 438 12.32 -7.39 2.14
CA LEU A 438 11.77 -7.20 3.49
C LEU A 438 10.92 -5.93 3.65
N VAL A 439 10.91 -5.04 2.67
CA VAL A 439 10.11 -3.81 2.70
C VAL A 439 8.92 -3.90 1.75
N THR A 440 7.90 -3.11 2.01
CA THR A 440 6.75 -2.98 1.13
C THR A 440 7.15 -2.21 -0.12
N GLY A 441 6.78 -2.73 -1.29
CA GLY A 441 7.07 -2.13 -2.58
C GLY A 441 5.85 -2.09 -3.49
N ILE A 442 6.03 -1.42 -4.62
CA ILE A 442 5.04 -1.34 -5.69
C ILE A 442 5.71 -1.60 -7.04
N ILE A 443 5.02 -2.35 -7.89
CA ILE A 443 5.39 -2.55 -9.28
C ILE A 443 4.35 -1.83 -10.12
N PHE A 444 4.80 -1.02 -11.07
CA PHE A 444 3.96 -0.46 -12.11
C PHE A 444 4.23 -1.16 -13.43
N ARG A 445 3.18 -1.47 -14.19
CA ARG A 445 3.29 -1.82 -15.59
C ARG A 445 3.06 -0.57 -16.43
N GLY A 446 3.95 -0.34 -17.36
CA GLY A 446 3.83 0.70 -18.38
C GLY A 446 3.69 0.08 -19.77
N GLN A 447 3.08 0.82 -20.68
CA GLN A 447 3.06 0.53 -22.09
C GLN A 447 3.81 1.65 -22.83
N ILE A 448 4.82 1.27 -23.58
CA ILE A 448 5.60 2.19 -24.40
C ILE A 448 4.76 2.58 -25.62
N GLY A 449 4.64 3.88 -25.82
CA GLY A 449 3.99 4.50 -26.98
C GLY A 449 4.94 5.41 -27.74
N ASP A 450 4.54 5.78 -28.94
CA ASP A 450 5.19 6.85 -29.70
C ASP A 450 4.95 8.24 -29.06
N GLU A 451 5.37 9.30 -29.70
CA GLU A 451 5.19 10.69 -29.23
C GLU A 451 3.72 11.09 -29.04
N THR A 452 2.77 10.38 -29.67
CA THR A 452 1.32 10.62 -29.56
C THR A 452 0.67 9.77 -28.47
N GLY A 453 1.39 8.78 -27.93
CA GLY A 453 0.90 7.83 -26.93
C GLY A 453 0.31 6.55 -27.53
N GLU A 454 0.40 6.36 -28.85
CA GLU A 454 0.00 5.10 -29.48
C GLU A 454 1.04 4.00 -29.23
N PRO A 455 0.59 2.79 -28.85
CA PRO A 455 1.50 1.69 -28.54
C PRO A 455 2.45 1.33 -29.67
N VAL A 456 3.73 1.21 -29.38
CA VAL A 456 4.75 0.82 -30.37
C VAL A 456 4.69 -0.66 -30.78
N GLY A 457 3.87 -1.48 -30.11
CA GLY A 457 3.84 -2.92 -30.30
C GLY A 457 5.01 -3.63 -29.62
N THR A 458 5.31 -4.84 -30.04
CA THR A 458 6.45 -5.60 -29.50
C THR A 458 7.76 -5.06 -30.05
N ILE A 459 8.69 -4.74 -29.15
CA ILE A 459 10.03 -4.26 -29.48
C ILE A 459 11.10 -5.07 -28.72
N TYR A 460 12.31 -5.04 -29.26
CA TYR A 460 13.44 -5.80 -28.75
C TYR A 460 14.59 -4.86 -28.41
N LYS A 461 15.23 -5.05 -27.25
CA LYS A 461 16.38 -4.25 -26.85
C LYS A 461 17.65 -5.10 -26.84
N CYS A 462 18.66 -4.66 -27.56
CA CYS A 462 19.98 -5.28 -27.57
C CYS A 462 21.06 -4.19 -27.60
N ASN A 463 22.05 -4.29 -26.71
CA ASN A 463 23.17 -3.33 -26.66
C ASN A 463 22.73 -1.85 -26.65
N ASN A 464 21.72 -1.50 -25.84
CA ASN A 464 21.12 -0.16 -25.76
C ASN A 464 20.44 0.36 -27.04
N LYS A 465 20.19 -0.52 -28.02
CA LYS A 465 19.40 -0.23 -29.22
C LYS A 465 18.04 -0.94 -29.13
N PHE A 466 17.02 -0.31 -29.72
CA PHE A 466 15.70 -0.92 -29.86
C PHE A 466 15.43 -1.32 -31.30
N TYR A 467 14.78 -2.46 -31.47
CA TYR A 467 14.48 -3.07 -32.75
C TYR A 467 13.01 -3.49 -32.79
N THR A 468 12.42 -3.44 -33.97
CA THR A 468 11.05 -3.86 -34.20
C THR A 468 10.93 -5.33 -34.63
N SER A 469 12.06 -6.02 -34.83
CA SER A 469 12.08 -7.45 -35.12
C SER A 469 13.34 -8.14 -34.62
N ILE A 470 13.24 -9.43 -34.37
CA ILE A 470 14.36 -10.30 -33.97
C ILE A 470 15.42 -10.37 -35.05
N ASP A 471 14.99 -10.36 -36.31
CA ASP A 471 15.94 -10.42 -37.42
C ASP A 471 16.81 -9.16 -37.54
N ALA A 472 16.24 -7.99 -37.25
CA ALA A 472 17.01 -6.76 -37.17
C ALA A 472 18.04 -6.81 -36.01
N VAL A 473 17.68 -7.39 -34.86
CA VAL A 473 18.63 -7.64 -33.76
C VAL A 473 19.76 -8.52 -34.22
N LYS A 474 19.45 -9.67 -34.85
CA LYS A 474 20.45 -10.64 -35.30
C LYS A 474 21.33 -10.12 -36.43
N ALA A 475 20.75 -9.32 -37.32
CA ALA A 475 21.50 -8.70 -38.43
C ALA A 475 22.56 -7.71 -37.90
N ASP A 476 22.23 -6.93 -36.89
CA ASP A 476 23.11 -5.91 -36.32
C ASP A 476 24.10 -6.47 -35.28
N ASN A 477 23.69 -7.48 -34.51
CA ASN A 477 24.44 -7.98 -33.34
C ASN A 477 24.94 -9.44 -33.50
N GLY A 478 24.59 -10.12 -34.57
CA GLY A 478 24.92 -11.53 -34.82
C GLY A 478 23.81 -12.51 -34.45
N ALA A 479 23.88 -13.73 -34.99
CA ALA A 479 22.83 -14.73 -34.88
C ALA A 479 22.51 -15.17 -33.42
N ASP A 480 23.53 -15.12 -32.56
CA ASP A 480 23.47 -15.54 -31.16
C ASP A 480 23.26 -14.36 -30.18
N ALA A 481 22.87 -13.18 -30.69
CA ALA A 481 22.67 -11.99 -29.86
C ALA A 481 21.58 -12.24 -28.79
N SER A 482 21.90 -11.90 -27.53
CA SER A 482 20.93 -11.84 -26.44
C SER A 482 20.21 -10.51 -26.48
N TYR A 483 18.89 -10.53 -26.26
CA TYR A 483 18.04 -9.33 -26.29
C TYR A 483 16.88 -9.46 -25.30
N ASP A 484 16.40 -8.31 -24.82
CA ASP A 484 15.18 -8.22 -24.04
C ASP A 484 13.97 -8.04 -24.97
N THR A 485 12.86 -8.68 -24.66
CA THR A 485 11.61 -8.56 -25.41
C THR A 485 10.59 -7.78 -24.60
N TYR A 486 10.15 -6.65 -25.13
CA TYR A 486 9.05 -5.86 -24.59
C TYR A 486 7.76 -6.24 -25.30
N GLU A 487 7.08 -7.28 -24.82
CA GLU A 487 5.86 -7.79 -25.45
C GLU A 487 4.75 -6.73 -25.45
N ASN A 488 4.19 -6.42 -26.61
CA ASN A 488 3.21 -5.33 -26.78
C ASN A 488 3.69 -3.96 -26.23
N GLY A 489 5.01 -3.76 -26.13
CA GLY A 489 5.58 -2.56 -25.54
C GLY A 489 5.46 -2.48 -24.01
N HIS A 490 5.13 -3.58 -23.32
CA HIS A 490 5.03 -3.56 -21.88
C HIS A 490 6.41 -3.44 -21.25
N CYS A 491 6.50 -2.58 -20.24
CA CYS A 491 7.68 -2.40 -19.40
C CYS A 491 7.27 -2.31 -17.93
N TYR A 492 8.20 -2.63 -17.03
CA TYR A 492 7.92 -2.75 -15.60
C TYR A 492 8.84 -1.88 -14.79
N TYR A 493 8.29 -1.27 -13.75
CA TYR A 493 8.99 -0.41 -12.81
C TYR A 493 8.71 -0.89 -11.40
N TYR A 494 9.74 -1.19 -10.65
CA TYR A 494 9.64 -1.49 -9.22
C TYR A 494 10.10 -0.30 -8.40
N SER A 495 9.46 -0.07 -7.26
CA SER A 495 9.95 0.88 -6.27
C SER A 495 9.69 0.37 -4.86
N SER A 496 10.69 0.45 -4.01
CA SER A 496 10.58 0.26 -2.56
C SER A 496 10.61 1.60 -1.80
N GLU A 497 10.37 2.71 -2.49
CA GLU A 497 10.42 4.07 -1.94
C GLU A 497 9.08 4.49 -1.30
N ILE A 498 8.33 3.54 -0.74
CA ILE A 498 7.19 3.84 0.13
C ILE A 498 7.75 4.11 1.52
N CYS A 499 8.17 5.36 1.75
CA CYS A 499 8.92 5.74 2.93
C CYS A 499 8.03 6.44 3.95
N HIS A 500 8.17 6.10 5.24
CA HIS A 500 7.53 6.84 6.32
C HIS A 500 8.24 8.18 6.57
N ASN A 501 9.56 8.16 6.63
CA ASN A 501 10.36 9.37 6.77
C ASN A 501 11.68 9.19 6.01
N LYS A 502 11.70 9.62 4.75
CA LYS A 502 12.85 9.41 3.85
C LYS A 502 14.14 9.94 4.44
N GLY A 503 15.13 9.05 4.55
CA GLY A 503 16.44 9.37 5.11
C GLY A 503 16.51 9.28 6.64
N ASP A 504 15.41 8.99 7.34
CA ASP A 504 15.42 8.76 8.77
C ASP A 504 16.22 7.50 9.11
N GLN A 505 17.01 7.58 10.18
CA GLN A 505 17.84 6.43 10.57
C GLN A 505 17.04 5.26 11.13
N TYR A 506 15.78 5.45 11.50
CA TYR A 506 14.98 4.45 12.20
C TYR A 506 13.79 3.96 11.38
N MET A 507 13.04 4.87 10.76
CA MET A 507 11.72 4.57 10.19
C MET A 507 11.62 4.87 8.69
N ASP A 508 12.74 4.86 7.96
CA ASP A 508 12.79 5.26 6.54
C ASP A 508 11.74 4.50 5.70
N LYS A 509 11.99 3.24 5.36
CA LYS A 509 11.08 2.41 4.54
C LYS A 509 10.06 1.62 5.39
N ALA A 510 9.57 2.22 6.47
CA ALA A 510 8.58 1.60 7.34
C ALA A 510 7.15 1.90 6.88
N ILE A 511 6.25 0.95 7.10
CA ILE A 511 4.80 1.17 7.07
C ILE A 511 4.31 1.20 8.51
N MET A 512 3.75 2.33 8.93
CA MET A 512 3.25 2.54 10.29
C MET A 512 1.73 2.72 10.27
N ARG A 513 1.04 2.15 11.26
CA ARG A 513 -0.40 2.28 11.44
C ARG A 513 -0.89 3.73 11.41
N ASN A 514 -2.14 3.90 11.06
CA ASN A 514 -2.86 5.18 11.07
C ASN A 514 -2.26 6.28 10.17
N ASN A 515 -1.57 5.87 9.09
CA ASN A 515 -1.01 6.77 8.09
C ASN A 515 -1.55 6.47 6.70
N ILE A 516 -1.55 7.47 5.83
CA ILE A 516 -1.84 7.35 4.40
C ILE A 516 -0.54 7.65 3.66
N TYR A 517 -0.09 6.68 2.88
CA TYR A 517 1.06 6.82 1.99
C TYR A 517 0.53 7.20 0.61
N VAL A 518 0.73 8.44 0.21
CA VAL A 518 0.25 8.96 -1.07
C VAL A 518 1.38 8.88 -2.08
N LEU A 519 1.24 8.01 -3.06
CA LEU A 519 2.21 7.80 -4.12
C LEU A 519 1.86 8.65 -5.33
N LYS A 520 2.85 9.28 -5.91
CA LYS A 520 2.73 10.10 -7.13
C LYS A 520 3.91 9.82 -8.04
N VAL A 521 3.66 9.27 -9.22
CA VAL A 521 4.68 9.17 -10.26
C VAL A 521 4.83 10.54 -10.91
N THR A 522 6.03 11.07 -10.95
CA THR A 522 6.31 12.40 -11.50
C THR A 522 6.96 12.35 -12.89
N GLY A 523 7.61 11.24 -13.22
CA GLY A 523 8.27 11.04 -14.50
C GLY A 523 9.08 9.75 -14.57
N PHE A 524 9.79 9.60 -15.65
CA PHE A 524 10.70 8.48 -15.92
C PHE A 524 12.03 9.01 -16.39
N GLU A 525 13.11 8.34 -15.99
CA GLU A 525 14.47 8.65 -16.48
C GLU A 525 14.84 7.75 -17.66
N ASN A 526 14.24 6.56 -17.72
CA ASN A 526 14.47 5.58 -18.79
C ASN A 526 13.27 4.63 -18.92
N ILE A 527 13.32 3.74 -19.93
CA ILE A 527 12.37 2.66 -20.09
C ILE A 527 12.61 1.62 -18.99
N GLY A 528 11.51 1.15 -18.38
CA GLY A 528 11.54 0.08 -17.39
C GLY A 528 12.05 -1.25 -17.94
N GLY A 529 12.19 -2.25 -17.10
CA GLY A 529 12.57 -3.59 -17.51
C GLY A 529 11.55 -4.24 -18.44
N ALA A 530 11.99 -5.05 -19.38
CA ALA A 530 11.11 -5.89 -20.20
C ALA A 530 10.41 -6.97 -19.35
N THR A 531 11.02 -7.33 -18.24
CA THR A 531 10.50 -8.25 -17.23
C THR A 531 10.63 -7.61 -15.85
N ILE A 532 9.91 -8.16 -14.87
CA ILE A 532 10.09 -7.73 -13.49
C ILE A 532 11.34 -8.43 -12.96
N THR A 533 12.39 -7.67 -12.69
CA THR A 533 13.61 -8.17 -12.07
C THR A 533 13.89 -7.34 -10.83
N ILE A 534 13.89 -7.96 -9.66
CA ILE A 534 14.14 -7.30 -8.38
C ILE A 534 15.22 -8.06 -7.66
N ASP A 535 16.30 -7.37 -7.34
CA ASP A 535 17.32 -7.93 -6.47
C ASP A 535 16.80 -7.93 -5.02
N PRO A 536 16.65 -9.09 -4.40
CA PRO A 536 16.15 -9.20 -3.03
C PRO A 536 17.07 -8.53 -2.00
N SER A 537 18.36 -8.46 -2.27
CA SER A 537 19.36 -7.87 -1.36
C SER A 537 19.45 -6.34 -1.48
N GLY A 538 18.92 -5.77 -2.57
CA GLY A 538 19.01 -4.36 -2.87
C GLY A 538 20.38 -3.93 -3.38
N GLU A 539 21.25 -4.87 -3.72
CA GLU A 539 22.46 -4.55 -4.47
C GLU A 539 22.06 -4.07 -5.86
N GLU A 540 22.58 -2.94 -6.26
CA GLU A 540 22.26 -2.33 -7.54
C GLU A 540 22.65 -3.30 -8.67
N SER A 541 21.67 -3.95 -9.28
CA SER A 541 21.86 -4.54 -10.60
C SER A 541 21.81 -3.44 -11.64
N ASP A 542 22.50 -3.61 -12.76
CA ASP A 542 22.54 -2.65 -13.90
C ASP A 542 21.15 -2.36 -14.52
N ASN A 543 20.08 -2.93 -13.97
CA ASN A 543 18.68 -2.74 -14.32
C ASN A 543 17.99 -1.73 -13.38
N ASN A 544 18.66 -0.64 -13.03
CA ASN A 544 18.09 0.41 -12.20
C ASN A 544 16.80 0.95 -12.81
N PHE A 545 15.74 0.82 -12.06
CA PHE A 545 14.39 1.22 -12.43
C PHE A 545 14.29 2.74 -12.34
N TYR A 546 14.18 3.37 -13.49
CA TYR A 546 14.22 4.83 -13.64
C TYR A 546 12.86 5.50 -13.40
N LEU A 547 12.12 5.02 -12.42
CA LEU A 547 10.85 5.60 -12.01
C LEU A 547 11.07 6.71 -10.99
N GLN A 548 10.62 7.92 -11.30
CA GLN A 548 10.57 9.01 -10.34
C GLN A 548 9.29 8.91 -9.53
N LEU A 549 9.34 8.24 -8.38
CA LEU A 549 8.24 8.09 -7.44
C LEU A 549 8.41 9.06 -6.29
N ASN A 550 7.39 9.87 -6.04
CA ASN A 550 7.27 10.68 -4.82
C ASN A 550 6.27 10.02 -3.88
N ALA A 551 6.68 9.74 -2.65
CA ALA A 551 5.82 9.25 -1.60
C ALA A 551 5.65 10.33 -0.53
N LYS A 552 4.40 10.75 -0.29
CA LYS A 552 4.02 11.72 0.74
C LYS A 552 3.20 11.02 1.81
N ILE A 553 3.45 11.36 3.09
CA ILE A 553 2.66 10.84 4.19
C ILE A 553 1.62 11.88 4.59
N ILE A 554 0.39 11.42 4.77
CA ILE A 554 -0.71 12.19 5.31
C ILE A 554 -1.22 11.50 6.56
N PRO A 555 -1.33 12.19 7.72
CA PRO A 555 -1.97 11.63 8.90
C PRO A 555 -3.41 11.22 8.60
N TRP A 556 -3.75 9.98 8.86
CA TRP A 556 -5.11 9.48 8.69
C TRP A 556 -5.93 9.78 9.93
N ILE A 557 -6.57 10.94 9.92
CA ILE A 557 -7.36 11.39 11.06
C ILE A 557 -8.60 10.52 11.22
N VAL A 558 -8.78 9.94 12.42
CA VAL A 558 -10.03 9.30 12.79
C VAL A 558 -11.04 10.41 13.09
N ARG A 559 -12.02 10.63 12.22
CA ARG A 559 -13.19 11.48 12.51
C ARG A 559 -14.41 10.59 12.58
N PHE A 560 -15.08 10.56 13.73
CA PHE A 560 -16.34 9.84 13.89
C PHE A 560 -17.52 10.64 13.32
N ASN A 561 -17.32 11.33 12.20
CA ASN A 561 -18.31 12.25 11.64
C ASN A 561 -19.16 11.62 10.55
N ASN A 562 -20.47 11.87 10.62
CA ASN A 562 -21.40 11.78 9.49
C ASN A 562 -21.49 13.15 8.80
N ILE A 563 -20.50 13.56 8.03
CA ILE A 563 -20.67 14.70 7.13
C ILE A 563 -21.27 14.15 5.83
N GLU A 564 -22.55 14.39 5.62
CA GLU A 564 -23.17 14.33 4.29
C GLU A 564 -22.84 15.67 3.59
N PHE A 565 -22.16 15.60 2.46
CA PHE A 565 -22.02 16.72 1.53
C PHE A 565 -23.08 16.60 0.45
#